data_4077fc560768797fd5784645baa009ff
#
_entry.id   4077fc560768797fd5784645baa009ff
#
_cell.length_a   1.000
_cell.length_b   1.000
_cell.length_c   1.000
_cell.angle_alpha   90.00
_cell.angle_beta   90.00
_cell.angle_gamma   90.00
#
_symmetry.space_group_name_H-M   'P 1'
#
loop_
_entity.id
_entity.type
_entity.pdbx_description
1 polymer ?
#
loop_
_entity_poly.entity_id
_entity_poly.type
_entity_poly.pdbx_seq_one_letter_code
_entity_poly.pdbx_strand_id
1 'polypeptide(L)'
;SDLYEQVVPGTLADFSVAVNGAAVKAEPRKGYCVLDRAWKQGDVVTIGMNMPVRRIKAHDAVAADRDRLAVERGPILYCAEGVDNGGRALDKAVAPDAVFTETAVDVLGNAYPALTCPARTVTRGLRSCVSTPTTLTLIPYFAWCHRGAGEMQVFFPVKADPALVSASFETKASHCCETDTTDALCDGIEPKGSGDRKLRRLT
;
A
#
# COMPACT_ATOMS: atom_id res chain seq x y z
N SER A 1 -15.07 11.43 0.57
CA SER A 1 -14.69 11.67 1.98
C SER A 1 -13.77 12.88 2.02
N ASP A 2 -13.97 13.76 2.97
CA ASP A 2 -13.12 14.92 3.28
C ASP A 2 -11.90 14.55 4.15
N LEU A 3 -11.81 13.27 4.54
CA LEU A 3 -10.69 12.74 5.33
C LEU A 3 -9.44 12.39 4.49
N TYR A 4 -9.57 12.30 3.17
CA TYR A 4 -8.48 11.93 2.28
C TYR A 4 -8.47 12.85 1.06
N GLU A 5 -7.31 13.39 0.73
CA GLU A 5 -7.11 14.27 -0.42
C GLU A 5 -6.01 13.74 -1.35
N GLN A 6 -6.15 14.05 -2.63
CA GLN A 6 -5.11 13.75 -3.61
C GLN A 6 -4.02 14.82 -3.57
N VAL A 7 -2.77 14.40 -3.37
CA VAL A 7 -1.62 15.31 -3.35
C VAL A 7 -1.20 15.73 -4.76
N VAL A 8 -1.43 14.85 -5.74
CA VAL A 8 -1.18 15.14 -7.16
C VAL A 8 -2.49 14.93 -7.90
N PRO A 9 -3.03 15.95 -8.58
CA PRO A 9 -4.26 15.81 -9.34
C PRO A 9 -4.07 14.80 -10.47
N GLY A 10 -4.75 13.69 -10.38
CA GLY A 10 -4.99 12.78 -11.47
C GLY A 10 -6.50 12.68 -11.63
N THR A 11 -7.04 13.09 -12.76
CA THR A 11 -8.47 13.01 -12.97
C THR A 11 -8.87 11.55 -13.20
N LEU A 12 -9.66 10.98 -12.27
CA LEU A 12 -10.39 9.72 -12.50
C LEU A 12 -11.44 9.85 -13.61
N ALA A 13 -11.61 11.06 -14.16
CA ALA A 13 -12.71 11.42 -15.04
C ALA A 13 -12.44 11.11 -16.52
N ASP A 14 -11.23 10.75 -16.89
CA ASP A 14 -10.90 10.46 -18.28
C ASP A 14 -11.28 9.02 -18.63
N PHE A 15 -12.50 8.87 -19.08
CA PHE A 15 -12.95 7.65 -19.73
C PHE A 15 -13.27 7.93 -21.20
N SER A 16 -13.11 6.93 -22.03
CA SER A 16 -13.50 6.97 -23.44
C SER A 16 -14.55 5.91 -23.73
N VAL A 17 -15.43 6.20 -24.65
CA VAL A 17 -16.43 5.24 -25.13
C VAL A 17 -16.34 5.15 -26.64
N ALA A 18 -16.33 3.93 -27.15
CA ALA A 18 -16.41 3.65 -28.55
C ALA A 18 -17.53 2.61 -28.82
N VAL A 19 -18.21 2.73 -29.95
CA VAL A 19 -19.18 1.75 -30.41
C VAL A 19 -18.72 1.26 -31.78
N ASN A 20 -18.51 -0.04 -31.91
CA ASN A 20 -17.97 -0.68 -33.11
C ASN A 20 -16.66 -0.05 -33.59
N GLY A 21 -15.80 0.32 -32.63
CA GLY A 21 -14.52 0.98 -32.88
C GLY A 21 -14.60 2.49 -33.18
N ALA A 22 -15.80 3.05 -33.36
CA ALA A 22 -15.98 4.49 -33.55
C ALA A 22 -16.13 5.20 -32.19
N ALA A 23 -15.30 6.22 -31.92
CA ALA A 23 -15.40 7.02 -30.70
C ALA A 23 -16.75 7.74 -30.61
N VAL A 24 -17.36 7.71 -29.42
CA VAL A 24 -18.62 8.37 -29.12
C VAL A 24 -18.39 9.40 -28.02
N LYS A 25 -18.85 10.64 -28.28
CA LYS A 25 -18.86 11.65 -27.20
C LYS A 25 -19.95 11.27 -26.21
N ALA A 26 -19.50 10.78 -25.05
CA ALA A 26 -20.39 10.38 -23.97
C ALA A 26 -20.27 11.38 -22.83
N GLU A 27 -21.38 12.01 -22.46
CA GLU A 27 -21.42 12.95 -21.34
C GLU A 27 -22.05 12.27 -20.12
N PRO A 28 -21.37 12.24 -18.98
CA PRO A 28 -21.93 11.66 -17.77
C PRO A 28 -23.17 12.46 -17.32
N ARG A 29 -24.28 11.77 -17.09
CA ARG A 29 -25.49 12.32 -16.48
C ARG A 29 -25.83 11.53 -15.23
N LYS A 30 -25.82 12.19 -14.07
CA LYS A 30 -26.10 11.55 -12.76
C LYS A 30 -25.26 10.28 -12.50
N GLY A 31 -23.99 10.28 -12.92
CA GLY A 31 -23.08 9.14 -12.74
C GLY A 31 -23.19 8.04 -13.80
N TYR A 32 -24.03 8.22 -14.82
CA TYR A 32 -24.20 7.27 -15.92
C TYR A 32 -23.76 7.87 -17.26
N CYS A 33 -23.17 7.06 -18.11
CA CYS A 33 -22.94 7.38 -19.52
C CYS A 33 -24.14 6.85 -20.33
N VAL A 34 -24.91 7.75 -20.91
CA VAL A 34 -26.10 7.41 -21.68
C VAL A 34 -25.78 7.40 -23.18
N LEU A 35 -25.98 6.26 -23.83
CA LEU A 35 -25.85 6.10 -25.26
C LEU A 35 -27.26 5.92 -25.87
N ASP A 36 -27.81 7.00 -26.42
CA ASP A 36 -29.12 6.99 -27.07
C ASP A 36 -28.93 6.71 -28.58
N ARG A 37 -29.23 5.49 -29.00
CA ARG A 37 -29.08 5.03 -30.38
C ARG A 37 -29.89 3.76 -30.66
N ALA A 38 -30.13 3.48 -31.92
CA ALA A 38 -30.67 2.18 -32.37
C ALA A 38 -29.56 1.11 -32.27
N TRP A 39 -29.77 0.11 -31.43
CA TRP A 39 -28.87 -1.02 -31.22
C TRP A 39 -29.15 -2.16 -32.22
N LYS A 40 -28.09 -2.82 -32.66
CA LYS A 40 -28.17 -4.02 -33.51
C LYS A 40 -27.50 -5.18 -32.81
N GLN A 41 -27.95 -6.40 -33.10
CA GLN A 41 -27.27 -7.59 -32.62
C GLN A 41 -25.82 -7.60 -33.14
N GLY A 42 -24.85 -7.80 -32.20
CA GLY A 42 -23.44 -7.77 -32.53
C GLY A 42 -22.78 -6.40 -32.35
N ASP A 43 -23.51 -5.35 -31.97
CA ASP A 43 -22.87 -4.08 -31.57
C ASP A 43 -21.98 -4.28 -30.36
N VAL A 44 -20.75 -3.74 -30.41
CA VAL A 44 -19.74 -3.81 -29.36
C VAL A 44 -19.52 -2.42 -28.80
N VAL A 45 -19.68 -2.29 -27.48
CA VAL A 45 -19.31 -1.08 -26.74
C VAL A 45 -17.96 -1.31 -26.06
N THR A 46 -17.00 -0.46 -26.36
CA THR A 46 -15.69 -0.45 -25.70
C THR A 46 -15.61 0.75 -24.77
N ILE A 47 -15.28 0.50 -23.50
CA ILE A 47 -15.03 1.53 -22.49
C ILE A 47 -13.55 1.51 -22.15
N GLY A 48 -12.85 2.63 -22.38
CA GLY A 48 -11.50 2.85 -21.91
C GLY A 48 -11.54 3.67 -20.63
N MET A 49 -10.89 3.18 -19.58
CA MET A 49 -10.75 3.88 -18.31
C MET A 49 -9.28 4.24 -18.08
N ASN A 50 -8.99 5.53 -17.93
CA ASN A 50 -7.67 5.95 -17.50
C ASN A 50 -7.48 5.60 -16.02
N MET A 51 -6.37 4.93 -15.71
CA MET A 51 -6.04 4.50 -14.36
C MET A 51 -4.70 5.11 -13.90
N PRO A 52 -4.65 6.43 -13.67
CA PRO A 52 -3.42 7.09 -13.26
C PRO A 52 -3.02 6.65 -11.84
N VAL A 53 -1.72 6.61 -11.60
CA VAL A 53 -1.19 6.45 -10.24
C VAL A 53 -1.35 7.76 -9.49
N ARG A 54 -2.02 7.71 -8.34
CA ARG A 54 -2.32 8.86 -7.49
C ARG A 54 -1.73 8.67 -6.10
N ARG A 55 -1.41 9.79 -5.46
CA ARG A 55 -0.96 9.83 -4.07
C ARG A 55 -2.07 10.42 -3.22
N ILE A 56 -2.37 9.75 -2.14
CA ILE A 56 -3.43 10.12 -1.20
C ILE A 56 -2.79 10.50 0.13
N LYS A 57 -3.15 11.65 0.64
CA LYS A 57 -2.80 12.12 1.97
C LYS A 57 -4.06 12.08 2.86
N ALA A 58 -3.90 11.64 4.10
CA ALA A 58 -4.95 11.76 5.08
C ALA A 58 -5.04 13.20 5.62
N HIS A 59 -6.24 13.62 6.02
CA HIS A 59 -6.44 14.87 6.72
C HIS A 59 -5.62 14.92 8.02
N ASP A 60 -5.10 16.07 8.39
CA ASP A 60 -4.18 16.24 9.53
C ASP A 60 -4.79 15.82 10.88
N ALA A 61 -6.12 15.74 10.98
CA ALA A 61 -6.81 15.18 12.15
C ALA A 61 -6.61 13.67 12.32
N VAL A 62 -6.22 12.94 11.26
CA VAL A 62 -5.89 11.51 11.32
C VAL A 62 -4.43 11.38 11.76
N ALA A 63 -4.20 11.44 13.05
CA ALA A 63 -2.85 11.53 13.63
C ALA A 63 -1.94 10.35 13.24
N ALA A 64 -2.51 9.14 13.07
CA ALA A 64 -1.77 7.93 12.71
C ALA A 64 -1.14 8.00 11.31
N ASP A 65 -1.78 8.74 10.38
CA ASP A 65 -1.33 8.83 8.99
C ASP A 65 -0.65 10.18 8.67
N ARG A 66 -0.34 10.96 9.71
CA ARG A 66 0.41 12.22 9.54
C ARG A 66 1.78 11.95 8.94
N ASP A 67 2.22 12.81 8.00
CA ASP A 67 3.47 12.65 7.24
C ASP A 67 3.59 11.32 6.49
N ARG A 68 2.45 10.77 6.07
CA ARG A 68 2.35 9.54 5.28
C ARG A 68 1.55 9.77 4.00
N LEU A 69 1.76 8.91 3.02
CA LEU A 69 0.97 8.86 1.80
C LEU A 69 0.55 7.42 1.50
N ALA A 70 -0.64 7.26 0.93
CA ALA A 70 -1.07 6.02 0.29
C ALA A 70 -0.99 6.16 -1.23
N VAL A 71 -0.99 5.03 -1.92
CA VAL A 71 -0.90 4.96 -3.38
C VAL A 71 -2.14 4.27 -3.94
N GLU A 72 -2.76 4.92 -4.92
CA GLU A 72 -3.86 4.35 -5.68
C GLU A 72 -3.53 4.35 -7.18
N ARG A 73 -4.06 3.38 -7.91
CA ARG A 73 -4.06 3.36 -9.37
C ARG A 73 -5.51 3.24 -9.86
N GLY A 74 -6.01 4.31 -10.46
CA GLY A 74 -7.46 4.42 -10.67
C GLY A 74 -8.20 4.32 -9.32
N PRO A 75 -9.23 3.48 -9.19
CA PRO A 75 -9.96 3.27 -7.93
C PRO A 75 -9.34 2.21 -7.01
N ILE A 76 -8.19 1.65 -7.38
CA ILE A 76 -7.57 0.53 -6.65
C ILE A 76 -6.51 1.06 -5.71
N LEU A 77 -6.67 0.78 -4.42
CA LEU A 77 -5.67 1.03 -3.40
C LEU A 77 -4.54 0.00 -3.51
N TYR A 78 -3.30 0.43 -3.27
CA TYR A 78 -2.10 -0.41 -3.28
C TYR A 78 -1.47 -0.51 -1.89
N CYS A 79 -0.84 -1.65 -1.61
CA CYS A 79 -0.09 -1.88 -0.38
C CYS A 79 1.25 -2.55 -0.67
N ALA A 80 2.18 -2.46 0.27
CA ALA A 80 3.40 -3.24 0.26
C ALA A 80 3.22 -4.47 1.14
N GLU A 81 3.67 -5.64 0.67
CA GLU A 81 3.84 -6.83 1.51
C GLU A 81 5.33 -7.12 1.72
N GLY A 82 5.65 -7.66 2.88
CA GLY A 82 7.01 -8.07 3.21
C GLY A 82 7.60 -9.07 2.22
N VAL A 83 6.78 -10.00 1.71
CA VAL A 83 7.21 -11.04 0.76
C VAL A 83 7.83 -10.46 -0.52
N ASP A 84 7.35 -9.32 -1.01
CA ASP A 84 7.89 -8.64 -2.19
C ASP A 84 9.01 -7.65 -1.86
N ASN A 85 9.27 -7.40 -0.57
CA ASN A 85 10.11 -6.31 -0.09
C ASN A 85 11.20 -6.76 0.88
N GLY A 86 11.75 -7.96 0.66
CA GLY A 86 12.84 -8.52 1.48
C GLY A 86 12.41 -8.97 2.88
N GLY A 87 11.17 -9.41 3.02
CA GLY A 87 10.57 -9.88 4.27
C GLY A 87 9.98 -8.76 5.11
N ARG A 88 10.11 -7.48 4.72
CA ARG A 88 9.70 -6.32 5.53
C ARG A 88 9.01 -5.25 4.68
N ALA A 89 7.95 -4.67 5.25
CA ALA A 89 7.22 -3.57 4.64
C ALA A 89 7.18 -2.31 5.53
N LEU A 90 7.19 -2.48 6.86
CA LEU A 90 6.97 -1.39 7.82
C LEU A 90 8.17 -0.45 8.00
N ASP A 91 9.33 -0.83 7.50
CA ASP A 91 10.57 -0.05 7.55
C ASP A 91 10.82 0.79 6.28
N LYS A 92 9.83 0.88 5.38
CA LYS A 92 9.95 1.57 4.10
C LYS A 92 9.40 2.99 4.18
N ALA A 93 10.12 3.93 3.56
CA ALA A 93 9.69 5.31 3.35
C ALA A 93 9.73 5.65 1.85
N VAL A 94 8.76 6.40 1.38
CA VAL A 94 8.59 6.78 -0.04
C VAL A 94 8.55 8.29 -0.16
N ALA A 95 9.44 8.86 -0.98
CA ALA A 95 9.44 10.31 -1.20
C ALA A 95 8.13 10.76 -1.89
N PRO A 96 7.62 11.98 -1.59
CA PRO A 96 6.37 12.47 -2.18
C PRO A 96 6.40 12.58 -3.70
N ASP A 97 7.58 12.76 -4.28
CA ASP A 97 7.86 12.90 -5.71
C ASP A 97 8.33 11.59 -6.38
N ALA A 98 8.33 10.47 -5.65
CA ALA A 98 8.76 9.18 -6.20
C ALA A 98 7.97 8.82 -7.46
N VAL A 99 8.68 8.39 -8.50
CA VAL A 99 8.09 7.96 -9.76
C VAL A 99 7.72 6.49 -9.67
N PHE A 100 6.47 6.17 -9.97
CA PHE A 100 5.97 4.80 -9.99
C PHE A 100 6.06 4.20 -11.39
N THR A 101 6.56 2.97 -11.48
CA THR A 101 6.64 2.18 -12.71
C THR A 101 5.69 0.99 -12.60
N GLU A 102 4.88 0.78 -13.63
CA GLU A 102 4.00 -0.38 -13.70
C GLU A 102 4.81 -1.66 -13.96
N THR A 103 4.48 -2.71 -13.23
CA THR A 103 5.06 -4.05 -13.35
C THR A 103 3.99 -5.11 -13.06
N ALA A 104 4.38 -6.34 -12.89
CA ALA A 104 3.49 -7.43 -12.48
C ALA A 104 4.12 -8.26 -11.37
N VAL A 105 3.30 -8.76 -10.47
CA VAL A 105 3.68 -9.69 -9.40
C VAL A 105 2.78 -10.92 -9.50
N ASP A 106 3.37 -12.10 -9.40
CA ASP A 106 2.61 -13.34 -9.29
C ASP A 106 2.09 -13.52 -7.87
N VAL A 107 0.79 -13.73 -7.75
CA VAL A 107 0.14 -14.11 -6.50
C VAL A 107 -0.66 -15.38 -6.76
N LEU A 108 -0.17 -16.50 -6.27
CA LEU A 108 -0.80 -17.83 -6.42
C LEU A 108 -1.08 -18.22 -7.89
N GLY A 109 -0.11 -17.99 -8.79
CA GLY A 109 -0.23 -18.32 -10.21
C GLY A 109 -1.04 -17.33 -11.04
N ASN A 110 -1.40 -16.18 -10.47
CA ASN A 110 -2.08 -15.09 -11.19
C ASN A 110 -1.18 -13.86 -11.22
N ALA A 111 -0.96 -13.32 -12.41
CA ALA A 111 -0.22 -12.07 -12.58
C ALA A 111 -1.11 -10.87 -12.25
N TYR A 112 -0.79 -10.15 -11.19
CA TYR A 112 -1.47 -8.91 -10.81
C TYR A 112 -0.65 -7.68 -11.24
N PRO A 113 -1.31 -6.60 -11.70
CA PRO A 113 -0.63 -5.34 -11.98
C PRO A 113 -0.05 -4.79 -10.67
N ALA A 114 1.24 -4.60 -10.63
CA ALA A 114 2.00 -4.08 -9.49
C ALA A 114 2.64 -2.75 -9.84
N LEU A 115 3.09 -2.03 -8.82
CA LEU A 115 3.84 -0.78 -8.97
C LEU A 115 5.18 -0.91 -8.27
N THR A 116 6.23 -0.38 -8.86
CA THR A 116 7.52 -0.23 -8.20
C THR A 116 7.91 1.24 -8.14
N CYS A 117 8.62 1.64 -7.08
CA CYS A 117 9.19 2.97 -6.98
C CYS A 117 10.49 2.97 -6.18
N PRO A 118 11.35 4.00 -6.37
CA PRO A 118 12.45 4.27 -5.46
C PRO A 118 11.94 4.55 -4.05
N ALA A 119 12.56 3.91 -3.07
CA ALA A 119 12.20 4.05 -1.66
C ALA A 119 13.47 4.02 -0.79
N ARG A 120 13.29 4.14 0.50
CA ARG A 120 14.36 4.00 1.48
C ARG A 120 13.95 3.00 2.56
N THR A 121 14.87 2.09 2.88
CA THR A 121 14.76 1.26 4.07
C THR A 121 15.38 2.01 5.24
N VAL A 122 14.67 2.10 6.35
CA VAL A 122 15.12 2.76 7.56
C VAL A 122 15.37 1.72 8.64
N THR A 123 16.62 1.59 9.07
CA THR A 123 17.01 0.68 10.13
C THR A 123 17.41 1.48 11.36
N ARG A 124 16.80 1.16 12.50
CA ARG A 124 17.08 1.81 13.77
C ARG A 124 17.99 0.92 14.61
N GLY A 125 19.19 1.38 14.90
CA GLY A 125 20.07 0.79 15.91
C GLY A 125 19.89 1.49 17.26
N LEU A 126 20.59 1.00 18.30
CA LEU A 126 20.52 1.55 19.66
C LEU A 126 20.88 3.04 19.76
N ARG A 127 21.78 3.53 18.91
CA ARG A 127 22.29 4.91 18.92
C ARG A 127 22.40 5.53 17.53
N SER A 128 21.93 4.86 16.50
CA SER A 128 22.05 5.32 15.13
C SER A 128 20.80 4.95 14.34
N CYS A 129 20.54 5.73 13.29
CA CYS A 129 19.56 5.40 12.27
C CYS A 129 20.27 5.39 10.93
N VAL A 130 20.10 4.34 10.17
CA VAL A 130 20.65 4.20 8.84
C VAL A 130 19.52 4.15 7.83
N SER A 131 19.63 4.96 6.79
CA SER A 131 18.66 4.99 5.71
C SER A 131 19.37 4.59 4.40
N THR A 132 18.97 3.47 3.83
CA THR A 132 19.56 2.91 2.60
C THR A 132 18.57 2.97 1.44
N PRO A 133 19.01 3.28 0.22
CA PRO A 133 18.17 3.19 -0.97
C PRO A 133 17.67 1.77 -1.19
N THR A 134 16.42 1.65 -1.62
CA THR A 134 15.80 0.39 -2.00
C THR A 134 14.74 0.63 -3.08
N THR A 135 14.23 -0.44 -3.65
CA THR A 135 13.02 -0.42 -4.48
C THR A 135 11.87 -0.97 -3.66
N LEU A 136 10.75 -0.28 -3.66
CA LEU A 136 9.51 -0.73 -3.04
C LEU A 136 8.60 -1.31 -4.11
N THR A 137 8.07 -2.50 -3.87
CA THR A 137 7.06 -3.15 -4.69
C THR A 137 5.71 -3.09 -3.99
N LEU A 138 4.71 -2.63 -4.74
CA LEU A 138 3.33 -2.48 -4.28
C LEU A 138 2.41 -3.36 -5.11
N ILE A 139 1.48 -4.02 -4.44
CA ILE A 139 0.43 -4.83 -5.06
C ILE A 139 -0.95 -4.25 -4.78
N PRO A 140 -1.99 -4.58 -5.58
CA PRO A 140 -3.36 -4.23 -5.25
C PRO A 140 -3.75 -4.74 -3.86
N TYR A 141 -4.36 -3.89 -3.04
CA TYR A 141 -4.74 -4.24 -1.67
C TYR A 141 -5.62 -5.50 -1.58
N PHE A 142 -6.48 -5.75 -2.56
CA PHE A 142 -7.32 -6.95 -2.58
C PHE A 142 -6.55 -8.26 -2.78
N ALA A 143 -5.28 -8.19 -3.25
CA ALA A 143 -4.39 -9.34 -3.42
C ALA A 143 -3.51 -9.62 -2.18
N TRP A 144 -3.66 -8.81 -1.12
CA TRP A 144 -2.92 -8.94 0.12
C TRP A 144 -3.30 -10.21 0.89
N CYS A 145 -2.32 -10.75 1.65
CA CYS A 145 -2.47 -11.88 2.58
C CYS A 145 -2.72 -13.26 1.95
N HIS A 146 -2.60 -13.39 0.63
CA HIS A 146 -2.78 -14.68 -0.05
C HIS A 146 -1.51 -15.55 -0.04
N ARG A 147 -0.36 -14.99 0.34
CA ARG A 147 0.95 -15.66 0.31
C ARG A 147 1.53 -15.94 1.70
N GLY A 148 0.67 -16.01 2.71
CA GLY A 148 1.03 -16.28 4.10
C GLY A 148 1.10 -15.03 4.97
N ALA A 149 1.40 -15.22 6.25
CA ALA A 149 1.54 -14.13 7.22
C ALA A 149 2.81 -13.31 6.94
N GLY A 150 2.73 -11.99 7.08
CA GLY A 150 3.84 -11.08 6.86
C GLY A 150 3.48 -9.63 7.19
N GLU A 151 4.48 -8.76 7.13
CA GLU A 151 4.26 -7.33 7.28
C GLU A 151 3.50 -6.78 6.07
N MET A 152 2.60 -5.82 6.31
CA MET A 152 1.88 -5.08 5.28
C MET A 152 1.80 -3.61 5.65
N GLN A 153 1.90 -2.73 4.64
CA GLN A 153 1.77 -1.29 4.81
C GLN A 153 0.99 -0.66 3.66
N VAL A 154 0.07 0.26 4.01
CA VAL A 154 -0.72 1.06 3.05
C VAL A 154 -0.24 2.51 3.04
N PHE A 155 -0.06 3.12 4.23
CA PHE A 155 0.39 4.49 4.38
C PHE A 155 1.89 4.54 4.64
N PHE A 156 2.66 5.05 3.66
CA PHE A 156 4.11 5.10 3.69
C PHE A 156 4.59 6.44 4.24
N PRO A 157 5.53 6.48 5.22
CA PRO A 157 6.21 7.69 5.61
C PRO A 157 6.81 8.41 4.40
N VAL A 158 6.63 9.73 4.32
CA VAL A 158 7.17 10.55 3.24
C VAL A 158 8.65 10.93 3.45
N LYS A 159 9.16 10.65 4.62
CA LYS A 159 10.56 10.88 5.01
C LYS A 159 11.14 9.63 5.65
N ALA A 160 12.42 9.40 5.45
CA ALA A 160 13.17 8.34 6.10
C ALA A 160 13.47 8.73 7.57
N ASP A 161 12.41 8.98 8.35
CA ASP A 161 12.48 9.35 9.75
C ASP A 161 12.20 8.11 10.63
N PRO A 162 13.12 7.75 11.54
CA PRO A 162 12.93 6.61 12.44
C PRO A 162 11.73 6.74 13.38
N ALA A 163 11.20 7.95 13.58
CA ALA A 163 9.97 8.15 14.35
C ALA A 163 8.70 7.77 13.57
N LEU A 164 8.77 7.76 12.23
CA LEU A 164 7.64 7.49 11.34
C LEU A 164 7.63 6.04 10.83
N VAL A 165 8.75 5.34 10.87
CA VAL A 165 8.84 3.93 10.47
C VAL A 165 8.74 3.04 11.70
N SER A 166 7.98 1.96 11.60
CA SER A 166 8.03 0.89 12.60
C SER A 166 9.35 0.16 12.44
N ALA A 167 10.41 0.73 13.02
CA ALA A 167 11.71 0.10 13.02
C ALA A 167 11.59 -1.25 13.71
N SER A 168 12.02 -2.31 13.05
CA SER A 168 12.28 -3.57 13.72
C SER A 168 13.39 -3.32 14.73
N PHE A 169 13.09 -3.52 15.96
CA PHE A 169 14.14 -3.72 16.93
C PHE A 169 14.69 -5.14 16.71
N GLU A 170 16.00 -5.29 16.58
CA GLU A 170 16.62 -6.54 16.98
C GLU A 170 16.41 -6.67 18.48
N THR A 171 15.31 -7.28 18.87
CA THR A 171 15.05 -7.60 20.27
C THR A 171 15.92 -8.79 20.64
N LYS A 172 17.04 -8.52 21.29
CA LYS A 172 17.77 -9.55 22.02
C LYS A 172 17.15 -9.62 23.41
N ALA A 173 16.29 -10.59 23.62
CA ALA A 173 15.82 -10.91 24.96
C ALA A 173 16.98 -11.50 25.76
N SER A 174 17.29 -10.93 26.93
CA SER A 174 18.34 -11.45 27.80
C SER A 174 17.93 -12.76 28.50
N HIS A 175 16.64 -13.03 28.61
CA HIS A 175 16.05 -14.27 29.15
C HIS A 175 14.77 -14.59 28.39
N CYS A 176 14.70 -15.79 27.82
CA CYS A 176 13.46 -16.41 27.32
C CYS A 176 13.09 -17.56 28.27
N CYS A 177 11.82 -17.72 28.59
CA CYS A 177 11.35 -19.00 29.14
C CYS A 177 11.59 -20.10 28.10
N GLU A 178 11.76 -21.35 28.54
CA GLU A 178 12.10 -22.50 27.65
C GLU A 178 11.14 -22.69 26.45
N THR A 179 9.95 -22.09 26.50
CA THR A 179 8.93 -22.15 25.45
C THR A 179 8.73 -20.86 24.66
N ASP A 180 9.41 -19.75 25.04
CA ASP A 180 9.23 -18.46 24.39
C ASP A 180 10.43 -18.14 23.49
N THR A 181 10.15 -17.76 22.26
CA THR A 181 11.14 -17.25 21.31
C THR A 181 11.07 -15.71 21.24
N THR A 182 12.11 -15.08 20.71
CA THR A 182 12.11 -13.62 20.44
C THR A 182 10.96 -13.20 19.51
N ASP A 183 10.47 -14.10 18.65
CA ASP A 183 9.33 -13.86 17.75
C ASP A 183 8.04 -13.62 18.51
N ALA A 184 7.88 -14.26 19.67
CA ALA A 184 6.73 -14.06 20.54
C ALA A 184 6.66 -12.65 21.17
N LEU A 185 7.74 -11.85 21.13
CA LEU A 185 7.74 -10.43 21.53
C LEU A 185 7.11 -9.51 20.48
N CYS A 186 7.02 -9.98 19.26
CA CYS A 186 6.56 -9.21 18.10
C CYS A 186 5.24 -9.76 17.52
N ASP A 187 4.59 -10.72 18.21
CA ASP A 187 3.37 -11.38 17.75
C ASP A 187 2.08 -10.54 17.91
N GLY A 188 2.19 -9.33 18.47
CA GLY A 188 1.05 -8.44 18.72
C GLY A 188 0.08 -8.95 19.79
N ILE A 189 0.39 -10.03 20.50
CA ILE A 189 -0.46 -10.60 21.56
C ILE A 189 -0.08 -9.96 22.89
N GLU A 190 -0.97 -9.15 23.45
CA GLU A 190 -0.79 -8.61 24.80
C GLU A 190 -1.08 -9.66 25.88
N PRO A 191 -0.27 -9.72 26.95
CA PRO A 191 -0.52 -10.64 28.08
C PRO A 191 -1.85 -10.31 28.77
N LYS A 192 -2.70 -11.30 28.94
CA LYS A 192 -4.04 -11.18 29.54
C LYS A 192 -4.02 -11.22 31.07
N GLY A 193 -3.18 -10.40 31.71
CA GLY A 193 -3.19 -10.21 33.17
C GLY A 193 -1.98 -10.79 33.91
N SER A 194 -1.90 -10.52 35.21
CA SER A 194 -0.74 -10.84 36.08
C SER A 194 -0.46 -12.35 36.29
N GLY A 195 -1.34 -13.22 35.83
CA GLY A 195 -1.14 -14.68 35.87
C GLY A 195 -0.55 -15.25 34.57
N ASP A 196 -0.43 -14.43 33.53
CA ASP A 196 0.21 -14.83 32.29
C ASP A 196 1.72 -14.76 32.46
N ARG A 197 2.36 -15.92 32.57
CA ARG A 197 3.83 -16.03 32.74
C ARG A 197 4.64 -15.50 31.55
N LYS A 198 3.97 -14.94 30.53
CA LYS A 198 4.55 -14.25 29.37
C LYS A 198 4.96 -12.79 29.66
N LEU A 199 5.07 -12.39 30.92
CA LEU A 199 5.63 -11.07 31.28
C LEU A 199 7.12 -11.03 30.90
N ARG A 200 7.38 -10.32 29.80
CA ARG A 200 8.70 -10.19 29.19
C ARG A 200 9.34 -8.89 29.64
N ARG A 201 10.51 -8.97 30.24
CA ARG A 201 11.32 -7.79 30.49
C ARG A 201 12.22 -7.54 29.29
N LEU A 202 11.99 -6.41 28.64
CA LEU A 202 12.97 -5.82 27.74
C LEU A 202 14.04 -5.13 28.59
N THR A 203 15.29 -5.45 28.42
CA THR A 203 16.44 -4.70 28.95
C THR A 203 17.06 -3.86 27.86
#